data_f352499d796ae6c3d5ed5ae02dccbbf9
#
_entry.id   f352499d796ae6c3d5ed5ae02dccbbf9
#
_cell.length_a   1.000
_cell.length_b   1.000
_cell.length_c   1.000
_cell.angle_alpha   90.00
_cell.angle_beta   90.00
_cell.angle_gamma   90.00
#
_symmetry.space_group_name_H-M   'P 1'
#
loop_
_entity.id
_entity.type
_entity.pdbx_description
1 polymer ?
#
loop_
_entity_poly.entity_id
_entity_poly.type
_entity_poly.pdbx_seq_one_letter_code
_entity_poly.pdbx_strand_id
1 'polypeptide(L)'
;MHDHISSRIYYAICRGDNQQVREPSAALSKNSLIKDINFAILVINCTAHYLAQEEWILMDYRKESLRLHGEWKGKIEVISTVPVTNKQELSLAYTPGVAEPCLAIQKDVDLSYELTRRWNLVAVVTDGTAVLGLGDIGPEAGMPVMEGKCVLFKSFGNVDAFPLCIRSKDTDEIVKTVKLLAGSFGGINLEDISAPRCFEIERRLKQECDIPIFHDDQHGTAVVTLAAMLNALKLAKKDIADIEVVVNGSGAAGIAVTRLLMAMGLKKVILCDTKGAIYEGRDGLNAEKAEMAKISNFEKKKGQLADVIVGADVFIGVSAAGVLTKEMVRTMAKDPIIFAMANPTPEIMPDEAKEAGASVIGTGRSDFPNQINNVLAFPGIFRGALDVRARDINDEMKIAAARAIADLISDDELNADYVIPAPFDPRVAKAVAKAVAEAAVKSGVNRI
;
A
#
# COMPACT_ATOMS: atom_id res chain seq x y z
N MET A 1 -25.83 -26.53 -29.47
CA MET A 1 -27.21 -26.23 -29.01
C MET A 1 -27.37 -26.37 -27.49
N HIS A 2 -26.54 -27.19 -26.80
CA HIS A 2 -26.59 -27.34 -25.33
C HIS A 2 -25.98 -26.15 -24.57
N ASP A 3 -24.92 -25.52 -25.08
CA ASP A 3 -24.24 -24.41 -24.40
C ASP A 3 -25.06 -23.11 -24.34
N HIS A 4 -25.94 -22.89 -25.32
CA HIS A 4 -26.81 -21.70 -25.36
C HIS A 4 -28.02 -21.76 -24.41
N ILE A 5 -28.43 -22.96 -24.02
CA ILE A 5 -29.57 -23.15 -23.08
C ILE A 5 -29.07 -22.96 -21.65
N SER A 6 -27.87 -23.47 -21.31
CA SER A 6 -27.25 -23.32 -19.99
C SER A 6 -26.96 -21.87 -19.66
N SER A 7 -26.46 -21.06 -20.62
CA SER A 7 -26.17 -19.64 -20.40
C SER A 7 -27.44 -18.78 -20.23
N ARG A 8 -28.54 -19.12 -20.90
CA ARG A 8 -29.82 -18.40 -20.75
C ARG A 8 -30.53 -18.72 -19.42
N ILE A 9 -30.45 -19.95 -18.94
CA ILE A 9 -30.97 -20.34 -17.62
C ILE A 9 -30.14 -19.66 -16.51
N TYR A 10 -28.84 -19.66 -16.64
CA TYR A 10 -27.92 -18.93 -15.74
C TYR A 10 -28.27 -17.44 -15.64
N TYR A 11 -28.51 -16.77 -16.78
CA TYR A 11 -28.89 -15.34 -16.83
C TYR A 11 -30.28 -15.05 -16.26
N ALA A 12 -31.25 -15.99 -16.39
CA ALA A 12 -32.60 -15.85 -15.85
C ALA A 12 -32.64 -16.01 -14.33
N ILE A 13 -31.85 -16.96 -13.79
CA ILE A 13 -31.74 -17.17 -12.32
C ILE A 13 -31.03 -15.99 -11.65
N CYS A 14 -29.98 -15.44 -12.27
CA CYS A 14 -29.26 -14.27 -11.75
C CYS A 14 -30.07 -12.95 -11.79
N ARG A 15 -31.19 -12.90 -12.57
CA ARG A 15 -32.09 -11.74 -12.63
C ARG A 15 -33.40 -11.87 -11.85
N GLY A 16 -33.61 -12.98 -11.13
CA GLY A 16 -34.81 -13.15 -10.32
C GLY A 16 -36.12 -13.40 -11.12
N ASP A 17 -36.01 -13.82 -12.37
CA ASP A 17 -37.17 -14.07 -13.26
C ASP A 17 -37.70 -15.51 -13.08
N ASN A 18 -38.61 -15.68 -12.12
CA ASN A 18 -39.17 -16.98 -11.68
C ASN A 18 -40.27 -17.55 -12.60
N GLN A 19 -40.48 -17.07 -13.84
CA GLN A 19 -41.64 -17.46 -14.63
C GLN A 19 -41.44 -18.54 -15.72
N GLN A 20 -40.27 -19.19 -15.84
CA GLN A 20 -40.02 -20.17 -16.91
C GLN A 20 -39.46 -21.54 -16.50
N VAL A 21 -39.73 -22.05 -15.31
CA VAL A 21 -39.34 -23.41 -14.98
C VAL A 21 -40.58 -24.33 -15.07
N ARG A 22 -40.76 -25.05 -16.18
CA ARG A 22 -41.76 -26.15 -16.32
C ARG A 22 -41.12 -27.45 -15.87
N GLU A 23 -41.89 -28.26 -15.11
CA GLU A 23 -41.50 -29.57 -14.60
C GLU A 23 -41.19 -30.58 -15.73
N PRO A 24 -40.18 -31.42 -15.62
CA PRO A 24 -39.90 -32.48 -16.58
C PRO A 24 -40.61 -33.79 -16.20
N SER A 25 -41.22 -34.44 -17.19
CA SER A 25 -41.88 -35.74 -17.10
C SER A 25 -40.89 -36.92 -17.02
N ALA A 26 -41.29 -37.99 -16.34
CA ALA A 26 -40.51 -39.13 -15.90
C ALA A 26 -39.88 -39.99 -17.02
N ALA A 27 -38.56 -40.19 -16.94
CA ALA A 27 -37.76 -41.41 -17.18
C ALA A 27 -36.26 -41.06 -17.18
N LEU A 28 -35.61 -41.16 -16.04
CA LEU A 28 -34.20 -40.77 -15.88
C LEU A 28 -33.26 -41.99 -15.90
N SER A 29 -32.26 -41.99 -16.80
CA SER A 29 -31.12 -42.90 -16.78
C SER A 29 -30.11 -42.49 -15.68
N LYS A 30 -29.27 -43.41 -15.15
CA LYS A 30 -28.24 -43.11 -14.11
C LYS A 30 -27.33 -41.93 -14.44
N ASN A 31 -27.04 -41.70 -15.74
CA ASN A 31 -26.20 -40.57 -16.19
C ASN A 31 -26.94 -39.22 -16.13
N SER A 32 -28.27 -39.23 -16.22
CA SER A 32 -29.10 -38.03 -16.04
C SER A 32 -29.10 -37.61 -14.56
N LEU A 33 -29.27 -38.58 -13.64
CA LEU A 33 -29.28 -38.30 -12.19
C LEU A 33 -27.99 -37.70 -11.70
N ILE A 34 -26.82 -38.15 -12.21
CA ILE A 34 -25.50 -37.58 -11.85
C ILE A 34 -25.37 -36.15 -12.38
N LYS A 35 -25.88 -35.86 -13.58
CA LYS A 35 -25.89 -34.49 -14.12
C LYS A 35 -26.77 -33.54 -13.32
N ASP A 36 -27.93 -34.02 -12.89
CA ASP A 36 -28.89 -33.26 -12.08
C ASP A 36 -28.34 -33.00 -10.67
N ILE A 37 -27.64 -33.96 -10.07
CA ILE A 37 -26.95 -33.78 -8.78
C ILE A 37 -25.80 -32.78 -8.91
N ASN A 38 -24.98 -32.87 -9.95
CA ASN A 38 -23.91 -31.92 -10.19
C ASN A 38 -24.43 -30.48 -10.46
N PHE A 39 -25.55 -30.38 -11.18
CA PHE A 39 -26.22 -29.09 -11.40
C PHE A 39 -26.81 -28.54 -10.09
N ALA A 40 -27.43 -29.36 -9.26
CA ALA A 40 -27.94 -28.94 -7.95
C ALA A 40 -26.83 -28.50 -7.02
N ILE A 41 -25.68 -29.19 -7.00
CA ILE A 41 -24.49 -28.81 -6.24
C ILE A 41 -23.93 -27.46 -6.75
N LEU A 42 -23.89 -27.25 -8.06
CA LEU A 42 -23.46 -26.00 -8.67
C LEU A 42 -24.38 -24.83 -8.28
N VAL A 43 -25.72 -25.07 -8.34
CA VAL A 43 -26.70 -24.04 -7.93
C VAL A 43 -26.60 -23.73 -6.44
N ILE A 44 -26.46 -24.75 -5.59
CA ILE A 44 -26.28 -24.56 -4.14
C ILE A 44 -25.00 -23.77 -3.86
N ASN A 45 -23.88 -24.10 -4.53
CA ASN A 45 -22.63 -23.38 -4.35
C ASN A 45 -22.71 -21.93 -4.87
N CYS A 46 -23.38 -21.70 -6.02
CA CYS A 46 -23.60 -20.36 -6.54
C CYS A 46 -24.53 -19.53 -5.64
N THR A 47 -25.60 -20.16 -5.11
CA THR A 47 -26.53 -19.49 -4.20
C THR A 47 -25.87 -19.20 -2.86
N ALA A 48 -25.08 -20.12 -2.32
CA ALA A 48 -24.30 -19.90 -1.11
C ALA A 48 -23.25 -18.80 -1.29
N HIS A 49 -22.59 -18.76 -2.45
CA HIS A 49 -21.64 -17.70 -2.78
C HIS A 49 -22.33 -16.33 -2.94
N TYR A 50 -23.52 -16.31 -3.58
CA TYR A 50 -24.31 -15.08 -3.73
C TYR A 50 -24.86 -14.59 -2.37
N LEU A 51 -25.40 -15.46 -1.54
CA LEU A 51 -25.86 -15.13 -0.18
C LEU A 51 -24.71 -14.66 0.71
N ALA A 52 -23.52 -15.29 0.60
CA ALA A 52 -22.33 -14.83 1.29
C ALA A 52 -21.91 -13.43 0.83
N GLN A 53 -21.99 -13.12 -0.47
CA GLN A 53 -21.71 -11.77 -0.97
C GLN A 53 -22.74 -10.73 -0.49
N GLU A 54 -24.03 -11.07 -0.41
CA GLU A 54 -25.05 -10.17 0.15
C GLU A 54 -24.86 -9.95 1.66
N GLU A 55 -24.48 -10.98 2.43
CA GLU A 55 -24.14 -10.84 3.84
C GLU A 55 -22.94 -9.90 4.03
N TRP A 56 -21.92 -9.98 3.16
CA TRP A 56 -20.78 -9.05 3.19
C TRP A 56 -21.17 -7.61 2.87
N ILE A 57 -22.13 -7.38 1.97
CA ILE A 57 -22.62 -6.04 1.60
C ILE A 57 -23.40 -5.39 2.76
N LEU A 58 -24.10 -6.18 3.59
CA LEU A 58 -24.88 -5.73 4.73
C LEU A 58 -24.07 -5.71 6.06
N MET A 59 -22.84 -6.21 6.03
CA MET A 59 -22.02 -6.33 7.24
C MET A 59 -21.56 -4.96 7.76
N ASP A 60 -21.85 -4.70 9.04
CA ASP A 60 -21.23 -3.56 9.75
C ASP A 60 -19.77 -3.95 10.11
N TYR A 61 -18.85 -3.68 9.18
CA TYR A 61 -17.43 -4.01 9.32
C TYR A 61 -16.81 -3.48 10.63
N ARG A 62 -17.34 -2.43 11.22
CA ARG A 62 -16.81 -1.85 12.47
C ARG A 62 -17.12 -2.75 13.65
N LYS A 63 -18.38 -3.19 13.78
CA LYS A 63 -18.80 -4.10 14.85
C LYS A 63 -18.19 -5.47 14.69
N GLU A 64 -18.19 -5.98 13.45
CA GLU A 64 -17.65 -7.30 13.16
C GLU A 64 -16.13 -7.35 13.36
N SER A 65 -15.39 -6.33 12.96
CA SER A 65 -13.96 -6.22 13.22
C SER A 65 -13.65 -6.25 14.71
N LEU A 66 -14.41 -5.49 15.53
CA LEU A 66 -14.22 -5.49 16.97
C LEU A 66 -14.48 -6.87 17.59
N ARG A 67 -15.54 -7.56 17.16
CA ARG A 67 -15.87 -8.91 17.59
C ARG A 67 -14.75 -9.90 17.25
N LEU A 68 -14.31 -9.89 16.00
CA LEU A 68 -13.25 -10.77 15.50
C LEU A 68 -11.90 -10.53 16.18
N HIS A 69 -11.51 -9.26 16.44
CA HIS A 69 -10.28 -8.98 17.19
C HIS A 69 -10.33 -9.53 18.61
N GLY A 70 -11.52 -9.56 19.25
CA GLY A 70 -11.72 -10.20 20.53
C GLY A 70 -11.56 -11.73 20.50
N GLU A 71 -11.97 -12.37 19.40
CA GLU A 71 -11.84 -13.82 19.17
C GLU A 71 -10.43 -14.22 18.79
N TRP A 72 -9.79 -13.48 17.88
CA TRP A 72 -8.43 -13.74 17.42
C TRP A 72 -7.39 -13.54 18.52
N LYS A 73 -7.62 -12.61 19.45
CA LYS A 73 -6.66 -12.24 20.51
C LYS A 73 -5.29 -11.84 19.99
N GLY A 74 -5.26 -11.21 18.84
CA GLY A 74 -4.07 -10.86 18.05
C GLY A 74 -4.10 -11.49 16.66
N LYS A 75 -3.40 -10.88 15.72
CA LYS A 75 -3.35 -11.30 14.31
C LYS A 75 -2.04 -11.99 13.93
N ILE A 76 -1.08 -12.03 14.84
CA ILE A 76 0.23 -12.64 14.63
C ILE A 76 0.54 -13.64 15.73
N GLU A 77 1.35 -14.62 15.38
CA GLU A 77 1.84 -15.67 16.28
C GLU A 77 3.34 -15.90 16.02
N VAL A 78 4.10 -16.20 17.07
CA VAL A 78 5.51 -16.65 16.96
C VAL A 78 5.54 -18.16 17.10
N ILE A 79 5.93 -18.84 16.04
CA ILE A 79 5.99 -20.29 15.97
C ILE A 79 7.44 -20.80 15.86
N SER A 80 7.72 -21.97 16.44
CA SER A 80 8.98 -22.67 16.22
C SER A 80 9.03 -23.24 14.81
N THR A 81 10.17 -23.03 14.11
CA THR A 81 10.44 -23.61 12.79
C THR A 81 11.26 -24.90 12.86
N VAL A 82 11.68 -25.29 14.06
CA VAL A 82 12.47 -26.52 14.31
C VAL A 82 11.79 -27.36 15.39
N PRO A 83 11.85 -28.69 15.32
CA PRO A 83 11.31 -29.56 16.37
C PRO A 83 12.21 -29.54 17.61
N VAL A 84 11.59 -29.65 18.79
CA VAL A 84 12.27 -29.87 20.08
C VAL A 84 11.44 -30.90 20.85
N THR A 85 11.50 -32.17 20.43
CA THR A 85 10.69 -33.27 20.95
C THR A 85 11.54 -34.31 21.73
N ASN A 86 12.86 -34.26 21.62
CA ASN A 86 13.79 -35.16 22.27
C ASN A 86 15.08 -34.45 22.70
N LYS A 87 15.88 -35.15 23.50
CA LYS A 87 17.16 -34.63 24.04
C LYS A 87 18.15 -34.21 22.96
N GLN A 88 18.23 -34.94 21.87
CA GLN A 88 19.13 -34.65 20.77
C GLN A 88 18.74 -33.34 20.06
N GLU A 89 17.49 -33.18 19.70
CA GLU A 89 16.95 -31.95 19.09
C GLU A 89 17.13 -30.74 20.00
N LEU A 90 16.86 -30.90 21.31
CA LEU A 90 17.09 -29.86 22.31
C LEU A 90 18.59 -29.47 22.34
N SER A 91 19.51 -30.46 22.29
CA SER A 91 20.95 -30.20 22.32
C SER A 91 21.47 -29.49 21.06
N LEU A 92 20.83 -29.70 19.92
CA LEU A 92 21.13 -29.00 18.67
C LEU A 92 20.51 -27.59 18.64
N ALA A 93 19.25 -27.46 19.04
CA ALA A 93 18.53 -26.19 18.98
C ALA A 93 18.92 -25.21 20.08
N TYR A 94 19.43 -25.71 21.22
CA TYR A 94 19.80 -24.92 22.38
C TYR A 94 21.15 -25.37 22.95
N THR A 95 21.20 -25.86 24.18
CA THR A 95 22.46 -26.19 24.85
C THR A 95 22.81 -27.68 24.71
N PRO A 96 24.05 -28.04 24.29
CA PRO A 96 25.26 -27.20 24.08
C PRO A 96 25.44 -26.68 22.64
N GLY A 97 24.75 -27.21 21.64
CA GLY A 97 25.00 -26.98 20.21
C GLY A 97 24.96 -25.52 19.78
N VAL A 98 24.09 -24.72 20.39
CA VAL A 98 23.93 -23.29 20.06
C VAL A 98 25.17 -22.43 20.27
N ALA A 99 26.16 -22.92 21.01
CA ALA A 99 27.43 -22.21 21.19
C ALA A 99 28.21 -22.01 19.88
N GLU A 100 28.14 -22.96 18.96
CA GLU A 100 28.87 -22.87 17.69
C GLU A 100 28.41 -21.77 16.77
N PRO A 101 27.09 -21.62 16.45
CA PRO A 101 26.61 -20.47 15.69
C PRO A 101 26.87 -19.14 16.40
N CYS A 102 26.79 -19.07 17.74
CA CYS A 102 27.15 -17.86 18.49
C CYS A 102 28.61 -17.46 18.27
N LEU A 103 29.56 -18.41 18.36
CA LEU A 103 30.96 -18.16 18.12
C LEU A 103 31.26 -17.81 16.66
N ALA A 104 30.53 -18.40 15.71
CA ALA A 104 30.66 -18.06 14.31
C ALA A 104 30.23 -16.59 14.06
N ILE A 105 29.08 -16.19 14.58
CA ILE A 105 28.57 -14.81 14.47
C ILE A 105 29.47 -13.82 15.21
N GLN A 106 30.03 -14.19 16.34
CA GLN A 106 31.00 -13.33 17.06
C GLN A 106 32.25 -13.01 16.22
N LYS A 107 32.70 -13.96 15.39
CA LYS A 107 33.83 -13.76 14.49
C LYS A 107 33.46 -12.98 13.24
N ASP A 108 32.27 -13.23 12.71
CA ASP A 108 31.75 -12.60 11.53
C ASP A 108 30.22 -12.28 11.73
N VAL A 109 29.95 -11.04 12.01
CA VAL A 109 28.58 -10.55 12.31
C VAL A 109 27.60 -10.77 11.13
N ASP A 110 28.10 -10.83 9.91
CA ASP A 110 27.29 -11.05 8.72
C ASP A 110 26.63 -12.44 8.70
N LEU A 111 27.26 -13.44 9.35
CA LEU A 111 26.66 -14.76 9.52
C LEU A 111 25.33 -14.73 10.33
N SER A 112 25.04 -13.63 11.03
CA SER A 112 23.73 -13.45 11.68
C SER A 112 22.56 -13.48 10.68
N TYR A 113 22.79 -13.09 9.44
CA TYR A 113 21.80 -13.18 8.37
C TYR A 113 21.63 -14.60 7.81
N GLU A 114 22.57 -15.48 8.02
CA GLU A 114 22.52 -16.89 7.56
C GLU A 114 22.04 -17.83 8.67
N LEU A 115 22.48 -17.56 9.90
CA LEU A 115 22.31 -18.46 11.04
C LEU A 115 21.14 -18.06 11.96
N THR A 116 20.45 -16.93 11.70
CA THR A 116 19.29 -16.49 12.48
C THR A 116 18.16 -16.01 11.58
N ARG A 117 17.00 -15.71 12.16
CA ARG A 117 15.84 -15.18 11.41
C ARG A 117 16.03 -13.73 10.96
N ARG A 118 17.12 -13.08 11.31
CA ARG A 118 17.44 -11.70 10.95
C ARG A 118 17.29 -11.42 9.45
N TRP A 119 17.67 -12.37 8.58
CA TRP A 119 17.58 -12.24 7.13
C TRP A 119 16.17 -11.94 6.60
N ASN A 120 15.12 -12.35 7.33
CA ASN A 120 13.72 -12.24 6.88
C ASN A 120 12.80 -11.52 7.89
N LEU A 121 13.36 -10.85 8.89
CA LEU A 121 12.58 -10.24 9.97
C LEU A 121 12.61 -8.70 9.88
N VAL A 122 11.44 -8.08 9.82
CA VAL A 122 11.26 -6.62 9.77
C VAL A 122 10.57 -6.14 11.06
N ALA A 123 11.05 -5.05 11.66
CA ALA A 123 10.31 -4.37 12.71
C ALA A 123 9.33 -3.38 12.09
N VAL A 124 8.06 -3.40 12.53
CA VAL A 124 7.05 -2.37 12.22
C VAL A 124 6.97 -1.44 13.42
N VAL A 125 7.51 -0.24 13.27
CA VAL A 125 7.72 0.72 14.38
C VAL A 125 6.74 1.87 14.29
N THR A 126 6.04 2.16 15.39
CA THR A 126 5.13 3.30 15.52
C THR A 126 5.24 3.97 16.87
N ASP A 127 4.84 5.24 16.96
CA ASP A 127 4.51 5.93 18.21
C ASP A 127 2.99 6.20 18.35
N GLY A 128 2.22 5.79 17.33
CA GLY A 128 0.76 5.90 17.30
C GLY A 128 0.22 7.32 17.15
N THR A 129 1.00 8.24 16.55
CA THR A 129 0.63 9.66 16.46
C THR A 129 -0.07 10.07 15.17
N ALA A 130 -0.19 9.17 14.17
CA ALA A 130 -0.82 9.46 12.88
C ALA A 130 -1.65 8.29 12.33
N VAL A 131 -2.39 7.60 13.19
CA VAL A 131 -3.07 6.33 12.86
C VAL A 131 -4.30 6.59 12.00
N LEU A 132 -4.30 6.13 10.75
CA LEU A 132 -5.43 5.92 9.81
C LEU A 132 -6.64 6.87 9.98
N GLY A 133 -6.44 8.20 9.96
CA GLY A 133 -7.53 9.15 10.13
C GLY A 133 -8.08 9.29 11.57
N LEU A 134 -7.55 8.50 12.51
CA LEU A 134 -7.84 8.63 13.95
C LEU A 134 -6.89 9.62 14.62
N GLY A 135 -5.74 9.88 13.98
CA GLY A 135 -4.74 10.80 14.49
C GLY A 135 -3.90 10.20 15.63
N ASP A 136 -3.65 11.01 16.64
CA ASP A 136 -2.82 10.66 17.79
C ASP A 136 -3.62 9.86 18.83
N ILE A 137 -3.59 8.54 18.71
CA ILE A 137 -4.29 7.63 19.63
C ILE A 137 -3.35 6.87 20.58
N GLY A 138 -2.05 7.08 20.43
CA GLY A 138 -1.01 6.42 21.21
C GLY A 138 -0.61 5.04 20.75
N PRO A 139 0.52 4.53 21.25
CA PRO A 139 1.16 3.32 20.73
C PRO A 139 0.34 2.04 20.97
N GLU A 140 -0.28 1.88 22.11
CA GLU A 140 -1.07 0.67 22.43
C GLU A 140 -2.34 0.59 21.56
N ALA A 141 -3.01 1.72 21.36
CA ALA A 141 -4.20 1.77 20.50
C ALA A 141 -3.85 1.60 19.01
N GLY A 142 -2.60 1.90 18.61
CA GLY A 142 -2.06 1.63 17.28
C GLY A 142 -1.72 0.15 17.03
N MET A 143 -1.56 -0.68 18.07
CA MET A 143 -1.14 -2.09 17.92
C MET A 143 -1.99 -2.90 16.93
N PRO A 144 -3.33 -2.81 16.89
CA PRO A 144 -4.11 -3.57 15.91
C PRO A 144 -3.77 -3.24 14.47
N VAL A 145 -3.40 -1.99 14.17
CA VAL A 145 -2.95 -1.58 12.83
C VAL A 145 -1.58 -2.18 12.53
N MET A 146 -0.65 -2.12 13.49
CA MET A 146 0.71 -2.65 13.34
C MET A 146 0.72 -4.18 13.15
N GLU A 147 -0.12 -4.91 13.88
CA GLU A 147 -0.32 -6.35 13.62
C GLU A 147 -0.91 -6.59 12.22
N GLY A 148 -1.85 -5.76 11.78
CA GLY A 148 -2.37 -5.80 10.41
C GLY A 148 -1.26 -5.62 9.38
N LYS A 149 -0.37 -4.66 9.58
CA LYS A 149 0.81 -4.45 8.73
C LYS A 149 1.70 -5.70 8.69
N CYS A 150 1.94 -6.33 9.83
CA CYS A 150 2.72 -7.58 9.90
C CYS A 150 2.06 -8.73 9.11
N VAL A 151 0.73 -8.87 9.17
CA VAL A 151 -0.02 -9.83 8.36
C VAL A 151 0.18 -9.57 6.87
N LEU A 152 0.12 -8.32 6.43
CA LEU A 152 0.33 -7.96 5.02
C LEU A 152 1.77 -8.26 4.57
N PHE A 153 2.78 -7.95 5.38
CA PHE A 153 4.16 -8.35 5.12
C PHE A 153 4.30 -9.86 4.87
N LYS A 154 3.69 -10.67 5.74
CA LYS A 154 3.74 -12.13 5.63
C LYS A 154 2.98 -12.64 4.41
N SER A 155 1.73 -12.19 4.23
CA SER A 155 0.84 -12.71 3.19
C SER A 155 1.30 -12.37 1.77
N PHE A 156 1.81 -11.16 1.55
CA PHE A 156 2.19 -10.70 0.21
C PHE A 156 3.68 -10.82 -0.08
N GLY A 157 4.55 -10.57 0.91
CA GLY A 157 6.01 -10.57 0.72
C GLY A 157 6.72 -11.80 1.27
N ASN A 158 6.02 -12.70 1.98
CA ASN A 158 6.62 -13.75 2.80
C ASN A 158 7.74 -13.23 3.72
N VAL A 159 7.58 -12.01 4.22
CA VAL A 159 8.46 -11.35 5.18
C VAL A 159 7.86 -11.51 6.56
N ASP A 160 8.63 -12.00 7.51
CA ASP A 160 8.23 -12.02 8.91
C ASP A 160 8.32 -10.60 9.46
N ALA A 161 7.31 -10.15 10.18
CA ALA A 161 7.31 -8.82 10.74
C ALA A 161 6.81 -8.83 12.19
N PHE A 162 7.38 -7.93 13.00
CA PHE A 162 7.04 -7.81 14.42
C PHE A 162 6.75 -6.36 14.79
N PRO A 163 5.61 -6.06 15.47
CA PRO A 163 5.24 -4.71 15.82
C PRO A 163 5.97 -4.21 17.05
N LEU A 164 6.49 -2.98 17.00
CA LEU A 164 7.16 -2.28 18.08
C LEU A 164 6.49 -0.93 18.28
N CYS A 165 5.61 -0.83 19.29
CA CYS A 165 4.88 0.38 19.64
C CYS A 165 5.60 1.12 20.76
N ILE A 166 6.20 2.29 20.46
CA ILE A 166 7.09 3.03 21.36
C ILE A 166 6.30 4.07 22.14
N ARG A 167 6.37 4.03 23.46
CA ARG A 167 5.73 5.01 24.36
C ARG A 167 6.55 6.30 24.49
N SER A 168 6.89 6.90 23.37
CA SER A 168 7.55 8.20 23.35
C SER A 168 7.20 8.96 22.09
N LYS A 169 7.13 10.28 22.19
CA LYS A 169 7.03 11.22 21.08
C LYS A 169 8.33 12.00 20.89
N ASP A 170 9.32 11.73 21.71
CA ASP A 170 10.65 12.33 21.60
C ASP A 170 11.43 11.66 20.46
N THR A 171 11.91 12.46 19.52
CA THR A 171 12.66 12.01 18.35
C THR A 171 13.95 11.29 18.74
N ASP A 172 14.67 11.78 19.75
CA ASP A 172 15.95 11.21 20.19
C ASP A 172 15.74 9.85 20.84
N GLU A 173 14.68 9.71 21.67
CA GLU A 173 14.32 8.45 22.29
C GLU A 173 13.90 7.39 21.26
N ILE A 174 13.08 7.78 20.27
CA ILE A 174 12.65 6.88 19.20
C ILE A 174 13.84 6.40 18.39
N VAL A 175 14.69 7.33 17.89
CA VAL A 175 15.88 7.01 17.10
C VAL A 175 16.82 6.11 17.87
N LYS A 176 17.11 6.46 19.14
CA LYS A 176 17.97 5.64 20.01
C LYS A 176 17.43 4.23 20.22
N THR A 177 16.11 4.12 20.48
CA THR A 177 15.46 2.82 20.73
C THR A 177 15.56 1.93 19.48
N VAL A 178 15.17 2.45 18.32
CA VAL A 178 15.21 1.69 17.06
C VAL A 178 16.64 1.28 16.71
N LYS A 179 17.60 2.18 16.85
CA LYS A 179 19.04 1.90 16.61
C LYS A 179 19.55 0.76 17.50
N LEU A 180 19.21 0.76 18.78
CA LEU A 180 19.63 -0.30 19.70
C LEU A 180 19.03 -1.67 19.36
N LEU A 181 17.83 -1.71 18.75
CA LEU A 181 17.14 -2.94 18.35
C LEU A 181 17.51 -3.41 16.93
N ALA A 182 18.10 -2.55 16.10
CA ALA A 182 18.35 -2.81 14.68
C ALA A 182 19.14 -4.09 14.40
N GLY A 183 20.01 -4.50 15.31
CA GLY A 183 20.79 -5.76 15.21
C GLY A 183 19.94 -7.03 15.18
N SER A 184 18.69 -6.98 15.59
CA SER A 184 17.76 -8.13 15.58
C SER A 184 16.98 -8.27 14.28
N PHE A 185 17.03 -7.28 13.38
CA PHE A 185 16.17 -7.18 12.20
C PHE A 185 17.00 -7.07 10.91
N GLY A 186 16.38 -7.47 9.80
CA GLY A 186 16.92 -7.25 8.46
C GLY A 186 16.45 -5.91 7.84
N GLY A 187 15.44 -5.27 8.43
CA GLY A 187 14.93 -3.98 8.00
C GLY A 187 13.93 -3.39 8.98
N ILE A 188 13.63 -2.10 8.84
CA ILE A 188 12.70 -1.34 9.70
C ILE A 188 11.66 -0.66 8.82
N ASN A 189 10.38 -0.93 9.09
CA ASN A 189 9.26 -0.17 8.57
C ASN A 189 8.76 0.80 9.63
N LEU A 190 8.85 2.10 9.37
CA LEU A 190 8.23 3.13 10.18
C LEU A 190 6.78 3.31 9.72
N GLU A 191 5.83 3.41 10.67
CA GLU A 191 4.40 3.46 10.39
C GLU A 191 3.70 4.43 11.32
N ASP A 192 2.73 5.20 10.81
CA ASP A 192 1.83 6.05 11.60
C ASP A 192 2.55 7.03 12.55
N ILE A 193 3.72 7.53 12.15
CA ILE A 193 4.47 8.58 12.88
C ILE A 193 4.17 9.94 12.24
N SER A 194 3.68 10.88 13.04
CA SER A 194 3.23 12.17 12.52
C SER A 194 4.36 13.07 11.99
N ALA A 195 4.06 13.80 10.90
CA ALA A 195 4.91 14.89 10.44
C ALA A 195 4.86 16.07 11.43
N PRO A 196 5.96 16.84 11.61
CA PRO A 196 7.22 16.73 10.85
C PRO A 196 8.24 15.74 11.42
N ARG A 197 8.00 15.13 12.61
CA ARG A 197 8.96 14.26 13.28
C ARG A 197 9.38 13.04 12.46
N CYS A 198 8.43 12.47 11.71
CA CYS A 198 8.69 11.30 10.87
C CYS A 198 9.85 11.50 9.89
N PHE A 199 10.01 12.70 9.33
CA PHE A 199 11.10 13.00 8.40
C PHE A 199 12.48 12.96 9.08
N GLU A 200 12.58 13.55 10.26
CA GLU A 200 13.83 13.55 11.02
C GLU A 200 14.17 12.16 11.52
N ILE A 201 13.19 11.43 12.07
CA ILE A 201 13.36 10.06 12.56
C ILE A 201 13.89 9.18 11.43
N GLU A 202 13.23 9.15 10.27
CA GLU A 202 13.66 8.35 9.13
C GLU A 202 15.07 8.74 8.66
N ARG A 203 15.34 10.02 8.45
CA ARG A 203 16.63 10.52 7.98
C ARG A 203 17.76 10.11 8.91
N ARG A 204 17.57 10.25 10.22
CA ARG A 204 18.58 9.87 11.22
C ARG A 204 18.80 8.37 11.27
N LEU A 205 17.71 7.58 11.26
CA LEU A 205 17.82 6.12 11.25
C LEU A 205 18.52 5.60 10.00
N LYS A 206 18.26 6.16 8.83
CA LYS A 206 19.01 5.84 7.60
C LYS A 206 20.50 6.12 7.69
N GLN A 207 20.91 7.14 8.44
CA GLN A 207 22.31 7.48 8.67
C GLN A 207 22.97 6.64 9.77
N GLU A 208 22.21 6.23 10.77
CA GLU A 208 22.71 5.62 11.99
C GLU A 208 22.54 4.08 12.04
N CYS A 209 21.71 3.51 11.16
CA CYS A 209 21.50 2.06 11.06
C CYS A 209 22.09 1.52 9.76
N ASP A 210 22.50 0.25 9.81
CA ASP A 210 23.15 -0.46 8.72
C ASP A 210 22.20 -1.47 8.02
N ILE A 211 20.91 -1.23 8.13
CA ILE A 211 19.82 -1.98 7.51
C ILE A 211 18.82 -1.00 6.88
N PRO A 212 18.02 -1.43 5.88
CA PRO A 212 17.07 -0.56 5.21
C PRO A 212 16.00 -0.03 6.18
N ILE A 213 15.80 1.29 6.14
CA ILE A 213 14.76 2.02 6.86
C ILE A 213 13.79 2.57 5.82
N PHE A 214 12.50 2.39 6.03
CA PHE A 214 11.47 2.81 5.11
C PHE A 214 10.23 3.28 5.89
N HIS A 215 9.72 4.47 5.57
CA HIS A 215 8.49 4.99 6.14
C HIS A 215 7.35 4.81 5.14
N ASP A 216 6.42 3.88 5.43
CA ASP A 216 5.42 3.49 4.43
C ASP A 216 4.42 4.61 4.09
N ASP A 217 3.98 5.41 5.06
CA ASP A 217 3.08 6.55 4.82
C ASP A 217 3.70 7.60 3.88
N GLN A 218 5.00 7.71 3.85
CA GLN A 218 5.72 8.56 2.92
C GLN A 218 5.92 7.84 1.59
N HIS A 219 6.71 6.79 1.60
CA HIS A 219 7.29 6.19 0.40
C HIS A 219 6.40 5.14 -0.23
N GLY A 220 5.64 4.36 0.55
CA GLY A 220 4.65 3.43 0.02
C GLY A 220 3.58 4.17 -0.78
N THR A 221 3.02 5.24 -0.19
CA THR A 221 2.05 6.12 -0.86
C THR A 221 2.65 6.76 -2.12
N ALA A 222 3.90 7.22 -2.07
CA ALA A 222 4.56 7.81 -3.23
C ALA A 222 4.75 6.80 -4.38
N VAL A 223 5.15 5.56 -4.07
CA VAL A 223 5.36 4.50 -5.06
C VAL A 223 4.06 4.11 -5.76
N VAL A 224 2.98 3.86 -5.00
CA VAL A 224 1.70 3.46 -5.61
C VAL A 224 1.04 4.60 -6.38
N THR A 225 1.21 5.86 -5.93
CA THR A 225 0.74 7.05 -6.65
C THR A 225 1.49 7.20 -7.97
N LEU A 226 2.82 7.05 -7.96
CA LEU A 226 3.62 7.08 -9.19
C LEU A 226 3.23 5.95 -10.14
N ALA A 227 2.99 4.73 -9.64
CA ALA A 227 2.56 3.61 -10.47
C ALA A 227 1.23 3.89 -11.19
N ALA A 228 0.21 4.36 -10.46
CA ALA A 228 -1.06 4.78 -11.04
C ALA A 228 -0.90 5.94 -12.04
N MET A 229 -0.03 6.91 -11.71
CA MET A 229 0.25 8.07 -12.56
C MET A 229 0.84 7.67 -13.91
N LEU A 230 1.80 6.74 -13.93
CA LEU A 230 2.43 6.29 -15.18
C LEU A 230 1.40 5.77 -16.19
N ASN A 231 0.46 4.97 -15.74
CA ASN A 231 -0.59 4.41 -16.59
C ASN A 231 -1.70 5.43 -16.91
N ALA A 232 -2.08 6.28 -15.96
CA ALA A 232 -3.05 7.35 -16.21
C ALA A 232 -2.54 8.34 -17.27
N LEU A 233 -1.24 8.68 -17.25
CA LEU A 233 -0.60 9.54 -18.24
C LEU A 233 -0.56 8.89 -19.62
N LYS A 234 -0.32 7.58 -19.73
CA LYS A 234 -0.42 6.84 -21.02
C LYS A 234 -1.82 7.00 -21.63
N LEU A 235 -2.89 6.80 -20.81
CA LEU A 235 -4.28 6.95 -21.27
C LEU A 235 -4.59 8.38 -21.72
N ALA A 236 -4.18 9.37 -20.91
CA ALA A 236 -4.42 10.78 -21.21
C ALA A 236 -3.50 11.31 -22.32
N LYS A 237 -2.53 10.51 -22.79
CA LYS A 237 -1.50 10.90 -23.78
C LYS A 237 -0.74 12.16 -23.35
N LYS A 238 -0.38 12.24 -22.08
CA LYS A 238 0.36 13.35 -21.48
C LYS A 238 1.75 12.90 -21.05
N ASP A 239 2.73 13.80 -21.13
CA ASP A 239 4.09 13.56 -20.65
C ASP A 239 4.26 14.15 -19.25
N ILE A 240 4.92 13.42 -18.34
CA ILE A 240 5.16 13.87 -16.97
C ILE A 240 5.96 15.18 -16.90
N ALA A 241 6.79 15.46 -17.89
CA ALA A 241 7.61 16.68 -17.93
C ALA A 241 6.81 17.94 -18.32
N ASP A 242 5.63 17.79 -18.92
CA ASP A 242 4.82 18.87 -19.46
C ASP A 242 3.59 19.20 -18.63
N ILE A 243 3.12 18.26 -17.79
CA ILE A 243 1.93 18.41 -16.96
C ILE A 243 2.15 19.35 -15.76
N GLU A 244 1.05 19.97 -15.30
CA GLU A 244 0.97 20.66 -14.02
C GLU A 244 0.19 19.81 -13.00
N VAL A 245 0.80 19.57 -11.84
CA VAL A 245 0.25 18.76 -10.75
C VAL A 245 -0.04 19.63 -9.54
N VAL A 246 -1.24 19.50 -8.96
CA VAL A 246 -1.57 20.08 -7.66
C VAL A 246 -1.69 18.97 -6.62
N VAL A 247 -0.86 19.04 -5.57
CA VAL A 247 -0.87 18.12 -4.44
C VAL A 247 -1.51 18.82 -3.24
N ASN A 248 -2.69 18.36 -2.85
CA ASN A 248 -3.40 18.88 -1.67
C ASN A 248 -3.15 18.00 -0.46
N GLY A 249 -2.43 18.54 0.51
CA GLY A 249 -1.89 17.84 1.67
C GLY A 249 -0.36 17.84 1.65
N SER A 250 0.25 18.69 2.46
CA SER A 250 1.71 18.85 2.55
C SER A 250 2.27 18.21 3.84
N GLY A 251 1.70 17.05 4.19
CA GLY A 251 2.20 16.15 5.23
C GLY A 251 3.21 15.14 4.68
N ALA A 252 3.40 14.04 5.41
CA ALA A 252 4.34 12.97 5.08
C ALA A 252 4.15 12.44 3.64
N ALA A 253 2.93 12.03 3.29
CA ALA A 253 2.61 11.49 1.96
C ALA A 253 2.80 12.54 0.85
N GLY A 254 2.21 13.73 0.99
CA GLY A 254 2.25 14.74 -0.09
C GLY A 254 3.66 15.21 -0.44
N ILE A 255 4.53 15.38 0.55
CA ILE A 255 5.94 15.73 0.33
C ILE A 255 6.67 14.58 -0.38
N ALA A 256 6.48 13.34 0.06
CA ALA A 256 7.14 12.18 -0.53
C ALA A 256 6.66 11.92 -1.97
N VAL A 257 5.35 12.00 -2.23
CA VAL A 257 4.77 11.91 -3.58
C VAL A 257 5.38 12.96 -4.49
N THR A 258 5.41 14.23 -4.04
CA THR A 258 5.98 15.33 -4.83
C THR A 258 7.44 15.08 -5.18
N ARG A 259 8.27 14.70 -4.21
CA ARG A 259 9.71 14.41 -4.43
C ARG A 259 9.90 13.26 -5.42
N LEU A 260 9.14 12.18 -5.31
CA LEU A 260 9.27 11.02 -6.20
C LEU A 260 8.82 11.34 -7.63
N LEU A 261 7.72 12.10 -7.81
CA LEU A 261 7.28 12.57 -9.13
C LEU A 261 8.31 13.52 -9.78
N MET A 262 8.93 14.41 -8.99
CA MET A 262 10.01 15.27 -9.48
C MET A 262 11.25 14.47 -9.89
N ALA A 263 11.61 13.42 -9.13
CA ALA A 263 12.68 12.50 -9.52
C ALA A 263 12.38 11.75 -10.83
N MET A 264 11.09 11.59 -11.18
CA MET A 264 10.63 11.04 -12.46
C MET A 264 10.56 12.06 -13.60
N GLY A 265 10.86 13.34 -13.33
CA GLY A 265 10.91 14.38 -14.35
C GLY A 265 9.76 15.40 -14.29
N LEU A 266 8.87 15.34 -13.31
CA LEU A 266 7.83 16.35 -13.10
C LEU A 266 8.47 17.72 -12.83
N LYS A 267 8.09 18.75 -13.62
CA LYS A 267 8.66 20.10 -13.51
C LYS A 267 7.72 21.09 -12.84
N LYS A 268 6.41 20.93 -13.01
CA LYS A 268 5.41 21.89 -12.51
C LYS A 268 4.54 21.22 -11.45
N VAL A 269 4.78 21.54 -10.21
CA VAL A 269 4.01 21.03 -9.07
C VAL A 269 3.75 22.12 -8.05
N ILE A 270 2.54 22.16 -7.53
CA ILE A 270 2.12 23.08 -6.46
C ILE A 270 1.60 22.21 -5.30
N LEU A 271 2.21 22.37 -4.12
CA LEU A 271 1.69 21.78 -2.90
C LEU A 271 0.75 22.79 -2.21
N CYS A 272 -0.33 22.27 -1.64
CA CYS A 272 -1.26 23.03 -0.82
C CYS A 272 -1.35 22.45 0.60
N ASP A 273 -1.59 23.34 1.56
CA ASP A 273 -2.05 22.98 2.89
C ASP A 273 -3.32 23.78 3.25
N THR A 274 -3.77 23.69 4.51
CA THR A 274 -4.98 24.40 4.98
C THR A 274 -4.94 25.93 4.83
N LYS A 275 -3.74 26.49 4.58
CA LYS A 275 -3.55 27.95 4.32
C LYS A 275 -3.38 28.24 2.82
N GLY A 276 -3.53 27.25 1.94
CA GLY A 276 -3.41 27.38 0.49
C GLY A 276 -2.03 26.95 -0.04
N ALA A 277 -1.67 27.48 -1.20
CA ALA A 277 -0.45 27.11 -1.93
C ALA A 277 0.83 27.40 -1.13
N ILE A 278 1.77 26.45 -1.24
CA ILE A 278 3.14 26.60 -0.69
C ILE A 278 4.01 27.24 -1.77
N TYR A 279 4.69 28.30 -1.42
CA TYR A 279 5.63 29.03 -2.29
C TYR A 279 6.77 29.63 -1.47
N GLU A 280 7.88 29.87 -2.11
CA GLU A 280 9.05 30.47 -1.47
C GLU A 280 8.75 31.89 -0.96
N GLY A 281 9.00 32.13 0.33
CA GLY A 281 8.70 33.39 1.02
C GLY A 281 7.29 33.41 1.65
N ARG A 282 6.53 32.33 1.68
CA ARG A 282 5.29 32.24 2.47
C ARG A 282 5.60 32.11 3.96
N ASP A 283 4.95 32.93 4.78
CA ASP A 283 5.11 32.89 6.24
C ASP A 283 4.52 31.63 6.86
N GLY A 284 5.11 31.19 7.99
CA GLY A 284 4.59 30.09 8.81
C GLY A 284 4.78 28.69 8.21
N LEU A 285 5.75 28.50 7.32
CA LEU A 285 6.20 27.20 6.86
C LEU A 285 7.11 26.54 7.90
N ASN A 286 6.92 25.25 8.15
CA ASN A 286 7.93 24.45 8.84
C ASN A 286 9.13 24.17 7.90
N ALA A 287 10.19 23.57 8.43
CA ALA A 287 11.43 23.34 7.69
C ALA A 287 11.20 22.55 6.39
N GLU A 288 10.44 21.44 6.46
CA GLU A 288 10.17 20.58 5.28
C GLU A 288 9.35 21.31 4.21
N LYS A 289 8.32 22.05 4.62
CA LYS A 289 7.52 22.86 3.68
C LYS A 289 8.36 24.01 3.08
N ALA A 290 9.26 24.59 3.84
CA ALA A 290 10.16 25.62 3.35
C ALA A 290 11.15 25.05 2.31
N GLU A 291 11.66 23.84 2.51
CA GLU A 291 12.45 23.14 1.49
C GLU A 291 11.63 22.86 0.23
N MET A 292 10.40 22.35 0.38
CA MET A 292 9.53 22.12 -0.76
C MET A 292 9.22 23.41 -1.53
N ALA A 293 9.02 24.50 -0.83
CA ALA A 293 8.77 25.82 -1.45
C ALA A 293 9.92 26.30 -2.36
N LYS A 294 11.16 25.88 -2.11
CA LYS A 294 12.32 26.21 -2.95
C LYS A 294 12.39 25.41 -4.24
N ILE A 295 11.86 24.19 -4.25
CA ILE A 295 11.97 23.26 -5.37
C ILE A 295 10.66 23.04 -6.14
N SER A 296 9.56 23.63 -5.66
CA SER A 296 8.24 23.53 -6.29
C SER A 296 7.64 24.92 -6.48
N ASN A 297 6.53 25.01 -7.23
CA ASN A 297 5.78 26.27 -7.45
C ASN A 297 6.68 27.45 -7.85
N PHE A 298 7.54 27.25 -8.86
CA PHE A 298 8.51 28.25 -9.30
C PHE A 298 7.88 29.57 -9.77
N GLU A 299 6.61 29.51 -10.23
CA GLU A 299 5.84 30.69 -10.61
C GLU A 299 5.30 31.45 -9.39
N LYS A 300 5.51 30.92 -8.19
CA LYS A 300 5.02 31.48 -6.91
C LYS A 300 3.51 31.76 -6.92
N LYS A 301 2.72 30.87 -7.57
CA LYS A 301 1.25 30.94 -7.55
C LYS A 301 0.77 30.93 -6.10
N LYS A 302 -0.16 31.86 -5.79
CA LYS A 302 -0.72 32.09 -4.46
C LYS A 302 -2.20 31.79 -4.47
N GLY A 303 -2.80 31.61 -3.30
CA GLY A 303 -4.25 31.41 -3.16
C GLY A 303 -4.60 30.07 -2.53
N GLN A 304 -5.86 29.78 -2.46
CA GLN A 304 -6.41 28.50 -1.98
C GLN A 304 -6.37 27.45 -3.09
N LEU A 305 -6.78 26.22 -2.77
CA LEU A 305 -6.84 25.13 -3.75
C LEU A 305 -7.60 25.53 -5.00
N ALA A 306 -8.76 26.20 -4.85
CA ALA A 306 -9.59 26.63 -5.95
C ALA A 306 -8.90 27.59 -6.94
N ASP A 307 -7.92 28.38 -6.44
CA ASP A 307 -7.20 29.35 -7.27
C ASP A 307 -6.10 28.67 -8.07
N VAL A 308 -5.41 27.69 -7.49
CA VAL A 308 -4.21 27.10 -8.09
C VAL A 308 -4.49 25.81 -8.89
N ILE A 309 -5.69 25.23 -8.77
CA ILE A 309 -6.08 24.05 -9.53
C ILE A 309 -6.48 24.35 -10.97
N VAL A 310 -6.77 25.62 -11.26
CA VAL A 310 -7.19 26.08 -12.59
C VAL A 310 -6.10 25.75 -13.62
N GLY A 311 -6.46 24.94 -14.61
CA GLY A 311 -5.55 24.50 -15.67
C GLY A 311 -4.61 23.38 -15.29
N ALA A 312 -4.67 22.85 -14.07
CA ALA A 312 -3.86 21.71 -13.66
C ALA A 312 -4.30 20.43 -14.38
N ASP A 313 -3.35 19.59 -14.77
CA ASP A 313 -3.58 18.29 -15.41
C ASP A 313 -3.95 17.20 -14.41
N VAL A 314 -3.38 17.28 -13.21
CA VAL A 314 -3.51 16.24 -12.20
C VAL A 314 -3.76 16.85 -10.83
N PHE A 315 -4.74 16.30 -10.12
CA PHE A 315 -4.94 16.51 -8.69
C PHE A 315 -4.53 15.27 -7.90
N ILE A 316 -3.76 15.46 -6.84
CA ILE A 316 -3.39 14.42 -5.87
C ILE A 316 -3.82 14.89 -4.49
N GLY A 317 -4.82 14.22 -3.91
CA GLY A 317 -5.33 14.49 -2.58
C GLY A 317 -4.78 13.49 -1.56
N VAL A 318 -4.16 14.00 -0.51
CA VAL A 318 -3.69 13.27 0.69
C VAL A 318 -4.00 14.11 1.93
N SER A 319 -5.24 14.61 2.02
CA SER A 319 -5.63 15.67 2.95
C SER A 319 -6.91 15.34 3.74
N ALA A 320 -8.02 15.92 3.35
CA ALA A 320 -9.30 15.81 4.05
C ALA A 320 -10.46 15.59 3.09
N ALA A 321 -11.51 14.96 3.60
CA ALA A 321 -12.72 14.68 2.87
C ALA A 321 -13.37 15.94 2.25
N GLY A 322 -13.86 15.83 1.00
CA GLY A 322 -14.73 16.80 0.39
C GLY A 322 -14.11 18.16 0.05
N VAL A 323 -12.77 18.27 0.03
CA VAL A 323 -12.08 19.55 -0.24
C VAL A 323 -11.99 19.88 -1.73
N LEU A 324 -12.18 18.90 -2.62
CA LEU A 324 -12.22 19.09 -4.07
C LEU A 324 -13.68 19.08 -4.56
N THR A 325 -14.11 20.15 -5.20
CA THR A 325 -15.49 20.25 -5.70
C THR A 325 -15.60 19.98 -7.20
N LYS A 326 -16.79 19.67 -7.69
CA LYS A 326 -17.05 19.49 -9.14
C LYS A 326 -16.68 20.75 -9.95
N GLU A 327 -16.92 21.94 -9.38
CA GLU A 327 -16.57 23.21 -10.00
C GLU A 327 -15.06 23.34 -10.20
N MET A 328 -14.27 22.98 -9.17
CA MET A 328 -12.80 22.96 -9.28
C MET A 328 -12.34 21.99 -10.37
N VAL A 329 -12.87 20.76 -10.42
CA VAL A 329 -12.52 19.78 -11.46
C VAL A 329 -12.80 20.32 -12.86
N ARG A 330 -13.92 21.02 -13.06
CA ARG A 330 -14.27 21.62 -14.36
C ARG A 330 -13.32 22.74 -14.81
N THR A 331 -12.55 23.33 -13.88
CA THR A 331 -11.54 24.37 -14.22
C THR A 331 -10.17 23.79 -14.55
N MET A 332 -9.96 22.50 -14.33
CA MET A 332 -8.71 21.80 -14.65
C MET A 332 -8.49 21.72 -16.18
N ALA A 333 -7.32 21.27 -16.57
CA ALA A 333 -6.99 21.02 -17.97
C ALA A 333 -7.88 19.94 -18.58
N LYS A 334 -7.86 19.83 -19.90
CA LYS A 334 -8.56 18.76 -20.62
C LYS A 334 -8.08 17.39 -20.14
N ASP A 335 -9.01 16.44 -20.01
CA ASP A 335 -8.77 15.06 -19.57
C ASP A 335 -8.01 15.01 -18.22
N PRO A 336 -8.56 15.63 -17.14
CA PRO A 336 -7.86 15.70 -15.86
C PRO A 336 -7.83 14.34 -15.16
N ILE A 337 -6.73 14.10 -14.43
CA ILE A 337 -6.50 12.90 -13.62
C ILE A 337 -6.71 13.28 -12.15
N ILE A 338 -7.51 12.50 -11.42
CA ILE A 338 -7.85 12.76 -10.01
C ILE A 338 -7.45 11.55 -9.16
N PHE A 339 -6.51 11.74 -8.26
CA PHE A 339 -6.17 10.77 -7.20
C PHE A 339 -6.59 11.33 -5.85
N ALA A 340 -7.79 10.94 -5.38
CA ALA A 340 -8.37 11.40 -4.13
C ALA A 340 -8.20 10.32 -3.06
N MET A 341 -7.11 10.38 -2.29
CA MET A 341 -6.63 9.27 -1.46
C MET A 341 -6.93 9.44 0.04
N ALA A 342 -7.64 10.50 0.46
CA ALA A 342 -8.05 10.66 1.85
C ALA A 342 -8.96 9.50 2.29
N ASN A 343 -8.74 9.02 3.52
CA ASN A 343 -9.51 7.94 4.14
C ASN A 343 -10.17 8.42 5.44
N PRO A 344 -11.38 7.95 5.78
CA PRO A 344 -12.23 6.99 5.05
C PRO A 344 -13.02 7.60 3.88
N THR A 345 -13.11 8.93 3.79
CA THR A 345 -13.84 9.65 2.74
C THR A 345 -12.84 10.43 1.89
N PRO A 346 -12.87 10.27 0.55
CA PRO A 346 -11.93 10.94 -0.34
C PRO A 346 -12.22 12.46 -0.45
N GLU A 347 -11.29 13.20 -1.03
CA GLU A 347 -11.40 14.64 -1.30
C GLU A 347 -12.55 14.98 -2.22
N ILE A 348 -12.94 14.07 -3.11
CA ILE A 348 -14.13 14.10 -3.94
C ILE A 348 -14.58 12.66 -4.18
N MET A 349 -15.89 12.41 -4.23
CA MET A 349 -16.40 11.09 -4.57
C MET A 349 -16.17 10.78 -6.06
N PRO A 350 -15.82 9.53 -6.42
CA PRO A 350 -15.52 9.15 -7.81
C PRO A 350 -16.63 9.51 -8.81
N ASP A 351 -17.87 9.29 -8.45
CA ASP A 351 -19.01 9.63 -9.32
C ASP A 351 -19.08 11.13 -9.57
N GLU A 352 -18.85 11.96 -8.55
CA GLU A 352 -18.85 13.43 -8.69
C GLU A 352 -17.68 13.92 -9.55
N ALA A 353 -16.49 13.30 -9.40
CA ALA A 353 -15.33 13.62 -10.21
C ALA A 353 -15.57 13.23 -11.69
N LYS A 354 -16.20 12.08 -11.95
CA LYS A 354 -16.56 11.60 -13.28
C LYS A 354 -17.58 12.52 -13.96
N GLU A 355 -18.62 12.92 -13.22
CA GLU A 355 -19.63 13.91 -13.69
C GLU A 355 -19.00 15.28 -14.02
N ALA A 356 -17.94 15.65 -13.31
CA ALA A 356 -17.22 16.90 -13.53
C ALA A 356 -16.25 16.84 -14.71
N GLY A 357 -15.99 15.65 -15.29
CA GLY A 357 -15.18 15.45 -16.50
C GLY A 357 -13.81 14.85 -16.24
N ALA A 358 -13.56 14.26 -15.07
CA ALA A 358 -12.32 13.53 -14.81
C ALA A 358 -12.16 12.34 -15.77
N SER A 359 -10.99 12.20 -16.37
CA SER A 359 -10.67 11.13 -17.33
C SER A 359 -10.23 9.83 -16.63
N VAL A 360 -9.49 9.96 -15.55
CA VAL A 360 -9.04 8.86 -14.68
C VAL A 360 -9.23 9.25 -13.24
N ILE A 361 -9.79 8.34 -12.44
CA ILE A 361 -10.01 8.54 -11.02
C ILE A 361 -9.43 7.35 -10.26
N GLY A 362 -8.66 7.64 -9.21
CA GLY A 362 -8.17 6.66 -8.24
C GLY A 362 -8.44 7.13 -6.82
N THR A 363 -8.68 6.18 -5.91
CA THR A 363 -8.92 6.47 -4.49
C THR A 363 -8.16 5.49 -3.60
N GLY A 364 -8.09 5.78 -2.29
CA GLY A 364 -7.59 4.82 -1.30
C GLY A 364 -8.58 3.71 -0.94
N ARG A 365 -9.84 3.80 -1.40
CA ARG A 365 -10.93 2.90 -1.01
C ARG A 365 -10.97 1.65 -1.88
N SER A 366 -11.33 0.51 -1.26
CA SER A 366 -11.42 -0.80 -1.93
C SER A 366 -12.74 -1.02 -2.68
N ASP A 367 -13.74 -0.19 -2.47
CA ASP A 367 -15.07 -0.29 -3.08
C ASP A 367 -15.19 0.50 -4.40
N PHE A 368 -14.10 1.11 -4.86
CA PHE A 368 -14.02 1.81 -6.15
C PHE A 368 -12.89 1.26 -7.02
N PRO A 369 -12.95 1.42 -8.34
CA PRO A 369 -11.84 1.13 -9.25
C PRO A 369 -10.57 1.92 -8.90
N ASN A 370 -9.42 1.42 -9.37
CA ASN A 370 -8.12 2.06 -9.17
C ASN A 370 -7.81 2.34 -7.69
N GLN A 371 -7.92 1.29 -6.84
CA GLN A 371 -7.52 1.41 -5.45
C GLN A 371 -6.02 1.66 -5.32
N ILE A 372 -5.64 2.87 -4.93
CA ILE A 372 -4.25 3.24 -4.65
C ILE A 372 -3.93 2.86 -3.21
N ASN A 373 -3.26 1.72 -3.02
CA ASN A 373 -3.02 1.13 -1.72
C ASN A 373 -1.55 0.70 -1.57
N ASN A 374 -0.92 1.09 -0.47
CA ASN A 374 0.49 0.80 -0.15
C ASN A 374 0.84 -0.69 -0.14
N VAL A 375 -0.16 -1.57 0.07
CA VAL A 375 0.03 -3.03 0.03
C VAL A 375 0.61 -3.54 -1.30
N LEU A 376 0.43 -2.79 -2.38
CA LEU A 376 1.05 -3.09 -3.68
C LEU A 376 2.57 -2.84 -3.67
N ALA A 377 3.08 -2.02 -2.75
CA ALA A 377 4.47 -1.57 -2.74
C ALA A 377 5.31 -2.25 -1.65
N PHE A 378 5.02 -1.96 -0.36
CA PHE A 378 5.96 -2.24 0.73
C PHE A 378 6.34 -3.72 0.89
N PRO A 379 5.44 -4.73 0.71
CA PRO A 379 5.85 -6.12 0.90
C PRO A 379 6.88 -6.56 -0.13
N GLY A 380 6.68 -6.18 -1.39
CA GLY A 380 7.62 -6.44 -2.48
C GLY A 380 8.92 -5.66 -2.34
N ILE A 381 8.85 -4.39 -1.92
CA ILE A 381 10.03 -3.55 -1.68
C ILE A 381 10.93 -4.18 -0.62
N PHE A 382 10.39 -4.55 0.53
CA PHE A 382 11.19 -5.21 1.58
C PHE A 382 11.69 -6.57 1.15
N ARG A 383 10.87 -7.36 0.44
CA ARG A 383 11.33 -8.65 -0.10
C ARG A 383 12.54 -8.49 -1.00
N GLY A 384 12.49 -7.57 -1.96
CA GLY A 384 13.62 -7.30 -2.86
C GLY A 384 14.84 -6.74 -2.13
N ALA A 385 14.65 -5.85 -1.17
CA ALA A 385 15.74 -5.29 -0.38
C ALA A 385 16.43 -6.35 0.52
N LEU A 386 15.64 -7.22 1.16
CA LEU A 386 16.15 -8.32 1.98
C LEU A 386 16.88 -9.39 1.16
N ASP A 387 16.39 -9.71 -0.04
CA ASP A 387 16.97 -10.73 -0.92
C ASP A 387 18.41 -10.43 -1.33
N VAL A 388 18.75 -9.14 -1.44
CA VAL A 388 20.12 -8.69 -1.77
C VAL A 388 20.84 -8.03 -0.58
N ARG A 389 20.27 -8.16 0.61
CA ARG A 389 20.80 -7.54 1.85
C ARG A 389 21.13 -6.07 1.64
N ALA A 390 20.19 -5.32 1.02
CA ALA A 390 20.39 -3.91 0.77
C ALA A 390 20.56 -3.13 2.08
N ARG A 391 21.46 -2.13 2.07
CA ARG A 391 21.68 -1.24 3.23
C ARG A 391 20.70 -0.08 3.29
N ASP A 392 20.03 0.24 2.18
CA ASP A 392 19.07 1.31 2.03
C ASP A 392 17.98 0.93 1.02
N ILE A 393 16.85 1.61 1.08
CA ILE A 393 15.82 1.65 0.04
C ILE A 393 15.86 3.08 -0.53
N ASN A 394 16.57 3.25 -1.63
CA ASN A 394 16.81 4.54 -2.29
C ASN A 394 15.72 4.90 -3.33
N ASP A 395 15.84 6.05 -3.98
CA ASP A 395 14.83 6.52 -4.94
C ASP A 395 14.81 5.68 -6.21
N GLU A 396 15.96 5.16 -6.67
CA GLU A 396 16.04 4.24 -7.81
C GLU A 396 15.22 2.95 -7.55
N MET A 397 15.30 2.40 -6.36
CA MET A 397 14.52 1.22 -5.95
C MET A 397 13.02 1.54 -5.88
N LYS A 398 12.64 2.71 -5.37
CA LYS A 398 11.24 3.16 -5.29
C LYS A 398 10.64 3.38 -6.68
N ILE A 399 11.39 3.99 -7.59
CA ILE A 399 10.99 4.18 -8.99
C ILE A 399 10.88 2.83 -9.70
N ALA A 400 11.82 1.92 -9.49
CA ALA A 400 11.75 0.58 -10.05
C ALA A 400 10.50 -0.18 -9.56
N ALA A 401 10.16 -0.06 -8.29
CA ALA A 401 8.92 -0.63 -7.71
C ALA A 401 7.67 -0.06 -8.40
N ALA A 402 7.59 1.27 -8.55
CA ALA A 402 6.44 1.92 -9.20
C ALA A 402 6.28 1.48 -10.66
N ARG A 403 7.38 1.40 -11.41
CA ARG A 403 7.36 0.88 -12.80
C ARG A 403 6.93 -0.58 -12.85
N ALA A 404 7.46 -1.42 -11.97
CA ALA A 404 7.10 -2.83 -11.92
C ALA A 404 5.62 -3.06 -11.63
N ILE A 405 4.99 -2.21 -10.79
CA ILE A 405 3.55 -2.25 -10.54
C ILE A 405 2.79 -1.80 -11.80
N ALA A 406 3.18 -0.69 -12.42
CA ALA A 406 2.51 -0.14 -13.59
C ALA A 406 2.57 -1.10 -14.79
N ASP A 407 3.74 -1.70 -15.05
CA ASP A 407 4.00 -2.57 -16.19
C ASP A 407 3.28 -3.93 -16.13
N LEU A 408 2.63 -4.27 -15.01
CA LEU A 408 1.78 -5.45 -14.90
C LEU A 408 0.49 -5.34 -15.70
N ILE A 409 0.07 -4.12 -16.03
CA ILE A 409 -1.09 -3.85 -16.86
C ILE A 409 -0.61 -3.66 -18.31
N SER A 410 -1.00 -4.56 -19.18
CA SER A 410 -0.70 -4.44 -20.61
C SER A 410 -1.48 -3.31 -21.27
N ASP A 411 -1.01 -2.83 -22.41
CA ASP A 411 -1.68 -1.74 -23.14
C ASP A 411 -3.12 -2.10 -23.56
N ASP A 412 -3.42 -3.39 -23.76
CA ASP A 412 -4.76 -3.88 -24.13
C ASP A 412 -5.71 -3.91 -22.92
N GLU A 413 -5.20 -4.07 -21.70
CA GLU A 413 -5.98 -4.08 -20.45
C GLU A 413 -6.19 -2.67 -19.91
N LEU A 414 -5.29 -1.74 -20.27
CA LEU A 414 -5.26 -0.39 -19.72
C LEU A 414 -6.51 0.41 -20.11
N ASN A 415 -7.24 0.88 -19.11
CA ASN A 415 -8.43 1.71 -19.28
C ASN A 415 -8.65 2.62 -18.06
N ALA A 416 -9.62 3.53 -18.13
CA ALA A 416 -9.86 4.54 -17.08
C ALA A 416 -10.18 3.96 -15.70
N ASP A 417 -10.75 2.77 -15.65
CA ASP A 417 -11.11 2.07 -14.42
C ASP A 417 -10.05 1.00 -14.02
N TYR A 418 -8.94 0.88 -14.77
CA TYR A 418 -7.85 -0.07 -14.49
C TYR A 418 -6.49 0.51 -14.89
N VAL A 419 -5.96 1.42 -14.04
CA VAL A 419 -4.62 2.03 -14.20
C VAL A 419 -3.61 1.51 -13.16
N ILE A 420 -4.06 0.76 -12.17
CA ILE A 420 -3.24 0.13 -11.15
C ILE A 420 -3.79 -1.27 -10.85
N PRO A 421 -2.93 -2.30 -10.64
CA PRO A 421 -3.39 -3.65 -10.30
C PRO A 421 -4.21 -3.69 -9.02
N ALA A 422 -5.10 -4.66 -8.90
CA ALA A 422 -5.82 -4.92 -7.66
C ALA A 422 -4.85 -5.38 -6.54
N PRO A 423 -5.11 -5.06 -5.26
CA PRO A 423 -4.25 -5.43 -4.14
C PRO A 423 -3.94 -6.93 -4.01
N PHE A 424 -4.84 -7.79 -4.46
CA PHE A 424 -4.69 -9.25 -4.40
C PHE A 424 -4.12 -9.87 -5.68
N ASP A 425 -3.63 -9.08 -6.63
CA ASP A 425 -2.96 -9.61 -7.81
C ASP A 425 -1.64 -10.32 -7.41
N PRO A 426 -1.54 -11.65 -7.59
CA PRO A 426 -0.39 -12.42 -7.10
C PRO A 426 0.92 -12.12 -7.82
N ARG A 427 0.86 -11.39 -8.93
CA ARG A 427 2.03 -10.99 -9.73
C ARG A 427 2.80 -9.84 -9.07
N VAL A 428 2.10 -8.96 -8.34
CA VAL A 428 2.62 -7.67 -7.87
C VAL A 428 3.86 -7.84 -6.99
N ALA A 429 3.74 -8.57 -5.88
CA ALA A 429 4.84 -8.67 -4.92
C ALA A 429 6.12 -9.26 -5.54
N LYS A 430 5.99 -10.23 -6.45
CA LYS A 430 7.14 -10.84 -7.16
C LYS A 430 7.80 -9.86 -8.14
N ALA A 431 6.99 -9.13 -8.91
CA ALA A 431 7.48 -8.15 -9.87
C ALA A 431 8.21 -7.01 -9.15
N VAL A 432 7.61 -6.48 -8.09
CA VAL A 432 8.21 -5.43 -7.25
C VAL A 432 9.52 -5.91 -6.62
N ALA A 433 9.53 -7.10 -5.98
CA ALA A 433 10.73 -7.64 -5.34
C ALA A 433 11.89 -7.78 -6.32
N LYS A 434 11.62 -8.34 -7.49
CA LYS A 434 12.63 -8.48 -8.56
C LYS A 434 13.19 -7.13 -9.00
N ALA A 435 12.32 -6.18 -9.32
CA ALA A 435 12.74 -4.86 -9.80
C ALA A 435 13.54 -4.08 -8.74
N VAL A 436 13.13 -4.19 -7.48
CA VAL A 436 13.81 -3.55 -6.34
C VAL A 436 15.19 -4.16 -6.11
N ALA A 437 15.32 -5.50 -6.15
CA ALA A 437 16.61 -6.18 -6.02
C ALA A 437 17.57 -5.77 -7.15
N GLU A 438 17.12 -5.77 -8.41
CA GLU A 438 17.91 -5.34 -9.56
C GLU A 438 18.35 -3.87 -9.42
N ALA A 439 17.45 -2.98 -8.96
CA ALA A 439 17.78 -1.58 -8.73
C ALA A 439 18.78 -1.39 -7.58
N ALA A 440 18.66 -2.16 -6.51
CA ALA A 440 19.61 -2.15 -5.40
C ALA A 440 21.02 -2.55 -5.85
N VAL A 441 21.14 -3.60 -6.66
CA VAL A 441 22.43 -4.03 -7.26
C VAL A 441 22.98 -2.93 -8.17
N LYS A 442 22.13 -2.36 -9.05
CA LYS A 442 22.55 -1.31 -9.98
C LYS A 442 23.04 -0.04 -9.28
N SER A 443 22.40 0.34 -8.18
CA SER A 443 22.76 1.53 -7.38
C SER A 443 23.85 1.24 -6.32
N GLY A 444 24.34 -0.02 -6.22
CA GLY A 444 25.45 -0.40 -5.34
C GLY A 444 25.12 -0.37 -3.85
N VAL A 445 23.82 -0.54 -3.50
CA VAL A 445 23.39 -0.61 -2.09
C VAL A 445 23.20 -2.04 -1.59
N ASN A 446 23.32 -3.04 -2.48
CA ASN A 446 23.32 -4.46 -2.12
C ASN A 446 24.60 -4.87 -1.37
N ARG A 447 24.56 -6.03 -0.69
CA ARG A 447 25.70 -6.66 -0.01
C ARG A 447 25.98 -8.07 -0.49
N ILE A 448 25.03 -8.70 -1.16
CA ILE A 448 25.15 -10.03 -1.80
C ILE A 448 24.56 -9.98 -3.19
#